data_f4cf5b6f300dc2d15827ac4d9db91f25
#
_entry.id   f4cf5b6f300dc2d15827ac4d9db91f25
#
_cell.length_a   1.000
_cell.length_b   1.000
_cell.length_c   1.000
_cell.angle_alpha   90.00
_cell.angle_beta   90.00
_cell.angle_gamma   90.00
#
_symmetry.space_group_name_H-M   'P 1'
#
loop_
_entity.id
_entity.type
_entity.pdbx_description
1 polymer ?
#
loop_
_entity_poly.entity_id
_entity_poly.type
_entity_poly.pdbx_seq_one_letter_code
_entity_poly.pdbx_strand_id
1 'polypeptide(L)'
;SLTFSRKIVSWFAFGSSLKYIRSNIWHSSASSFAVDLGVLVNTKFFSFTGKDEHGMNIGMSISNYGTRMQFDGIDIYQPIDVSELEEGNYGDVAGQFRPSEWELPLIFRIGIALKPIVNNFTKVTLAADALHPNNNSESINLGCSIDNTIPGFGVFSLKGGMKALYMDSRQYGYTAGLGLKMFYLGNRSLSVDYAF
;
A
#
# COMPACT_ATOMS: atom_id res chain seq x y z
N SER A 1 -6.93 -3.79 12.27
CA SER A 1 -5.71 -4.53 11.92
C SER A 1 -4.79 -4.66 13.13
N LEU A 2 -4.09 -5.76 13.23
CA LEU A 2 -3.04 -6.02 14.21
C LEU A 2 -1.72 -6.17 13.46
N THR A 3 -0.72 -5.36 13.82
CA THR A 3 0.56 -5.33 13.12
C THR A 3 1.70 -5.65 14.10
N PHE A 4 2.60 -6.50 13.66
CA PHE A 4 3.85 -6.81 14.33
C PHE A 4 5.01 -6.53 13.39
N SER A 5 6.05 -5.87 13.91
CA SER A 5 7.29 -5.65 13.16
C SER A 5 8.51 -5.78 14.08
N ARG A 6 9.59 -6.36 13.55
CA ARG A 6 10.83 -6.52 14.29
C ARG A 6 12.04 -6.40 13.36
N LYS A 7 13.02 -5.65 13.82
CA LYS A 7 14.37 -5.68 13.25
C LYS A 7 15.11 -6.87 13.85
N ILE A 8 15.38 -7.88 13.04
CA ILE A 8 16.00 -9.14 13.48
C ILE A 8 17.51 -8.96 13.63
N VAL A 9 18.13 -8.33 12.63
CA VAL A 9 19.54 -7.95 12.62
C VAL A 9 19.70 -6.53 12.09
N SER A 10 20.90 -5.95 12.15
CA SER A 10 21.13 -4.55 11.72
C SER A 10 20.70 -4.28 10.27
N TRP A 11 20.80 -5.27 9.42
CA TRP A 11 20.51 -5.16 7.99
C TRP A 11 19.17 -5.77 7.56
N PHE A 12 18.42 -6.46 8.45
CA PHE A 12 17.19 -7.15 8.10
C PHE A 12 16.07 -6.88 9.10
N ALA A 13 14.92 -6.45 8.58
CA ALA A 13 13.68 -6.29 9.32
C ALA A 13 12.54 -7.02 8.62
N PHE A 14 11.62 -7.56 9.43
CA PHE A 14 10.42 -8.24 9.00
C PHE A 14 9.20 -7.61 9.65
N GLY A 15 8.09 -7.60 8.94
CA GLY A 15 6.79 -7.15 9.45
C GLY A 15 5.66 -8.00 8.92
N SER A 16 4.62 -8.16 9.73
CA SER A 16 3.37 -8.80 9.33
C SER A 16 2.17 -8.05 9.92
N SER A 17 1.06 -8.06 9.20
CA SER A 17 -0.21 -7.51 9.67
C SER A 17 -1.33 -8.51 9.44
N LEU A 18 -2.18 -8.68 10.44
CA LEU A 18 -3.45 -9.39 10.33
C LEU A 18 -4.58 -8.38 10.23
N LYS A 19 -5.43 -8.54 9.24
CA LYS A 19 -6.55 -7.63 8.95
C LYS A 19 -7.86 -8.39 8.98
N TYR A 20 -8.88 -7.79 9.55
CA TYR A 20 -10.27 -8.14 9.35
C TYR A 20 -10.92 -7.03 8.53
N ILE A 21 -11.50 -7.39 7.41
CA ILE A 21 -12.11 -6.47 6.45
C ILE A 21 -13.61 -6.79 6.43
N ARG A 22 -14.43 -5.76 6.57
CA ARG A 22 -15.88 -5.86 6.43
C ARG A 22 -16.39 -4.76 5.52
N SER A 23 -17.22 -5.15 4.57
CA SER A 23 -17.94 -4.24 3.67
C SER A 23 -19.43 -4.42 3.88
N ASN A 24 -20.16 -3.33 4.01
CA ASN A 24 -21.62 -3.34 4.14
C ASN A 24 -22.20 -2.49 3.02
N ILE A 25 -23.19 -3.03 2.35
CA ILE A 25 -23.98 -2.34 1.34
C ILE A 25 -25.45 -2.56 1.71
N TRP A 26 -26.12 -1.52 2.13
CA TRP A 26 -27.51 -1.57 2.58
C TRP A 26 -27.69 -2.66 3.66
N HIS A 27 -28.44 -3.73 3.40
CA HIS A 27 -28.66 -4.84 4.34
C HIS A 27 -27.79 -6.08 4.04
N SER A 28 -26.85 -5.97 3.11
CA SER A 28 -25.93 -7.05 2.76
C SER A 28 -24.53 -6.74 3.27
N SER A 29 -23.82 -7.76 3.72
CA SER A 29 -22.46 -7.62 4.24
C SER A 29 -21.54 -8.70 3.68
N ALA A 30 -20.29 -8.35 3.53
CA ALA A 30 -19.20 -9.28 3.20
C ALA A 30 -18.06 -9.10 4.18
N SER A 31 -17.39 -10.18 4.55
CA SER A 31 -16.23 -10.13 5.44
C SER A 31 -15.11 -11.05 4.98
N SER A 32 -13.88 -10.67 5.32
CA SER A 32 -12.68 -11.41 4.97
C SER A 32 -11.58 -11.19 5.99
N PHE A 33 -10.70 -12.17 6.10
CA PHE A 33 -9.42 -12.05 6.79
C PHE A 33 -8.30 -11.94 5.76
N ALA A 34 -7.35 -11.05 6.00
CA ALA A 34 -6.18 -10.87 5.16
C ALA A 34 -4.90 -10.72 6.00
N VAL A 35 -3.80 -11.13 5.39
CA VAL A 35 -2.46 -11.01 5.95
C VAL A 35 -1.60 -10.17 5.02
N ASP A 36 -0.83 -9.25 5.61
CA ASP A 36 0.25 -8.59 4.91
C ASP A 36 1.58 -9.10 5.45
N LEU A 37 2.54 -9.28 4.58
CA LEU A 37 3.91 -9.61 4.92
C LEU A 37 4.85 -8.61 4.27
N GLY A 38 5.89 -8.21 4.99
CA GLY A 38 6.89 -7.28 4.46
C GLY A 38 8.27 -7.57 5.01
N VAL A 39 9.27 -7.35 4.18
CA VAL A 39 10.69 -7.44 4.53
C VAL A 39 11.43 -6.19 4.07
N LEU A 40 12.42 -5.79 4.84
CA LEU A 40 13.32 -4.69 4.52
C LEU A 40 14.76 -5.16 4.73
N VAL A 41 15.57 -5.01 3.70
CA VAL A 41 16.99 -5.36 3.68
C VAL A 41 17.79 -4.09 3.44
N ASN A 42 18.68 -3.76 4.36
CA ASN A 42 19.65 -2.67 4.24
C ASN A 42 21.00 -3.26 3.90
N THR A 43 21.61 -2.85 2.81
CA THR A 43 22.90 -3.35 2.38
C THR A 43 23.97 -2.27 2.38
N LYS A 44 25.23 -2.66 2.41
CA LYS A 44 26.36 -1.72 2.21
C LYS A 44 26.62 -1.38 0.74
N PHE A 45 25.92 -2.04 -0.18
CA PHE A 45 26.07 -1.80 -1.60
C PHE A 45 25.76 -0.34 -1.94
N PHE A 46 26.60 0.28 -2.73
CA PHE A 46 26.53 1.71 -3.10
C PHE A 46 26.54 2.67 -1.92
N SER A 47 27.06 2.24 -0.76
CA SER A 47 27.28 3.15 0.36
C SER A 47 28.62 3.88 0.21
N PHE A 48 28.59 5.15 -0.11
CA PHE A 48 29.82 5.98 -0.20
C PHE A 48 30.40 6.31 1.18
N THR A 49 29.64 6.07 2.25
CA THR A 49 30.06 6.33 3.64
C THR A 49 30.44 5.07 4.40
N GLY A 50 30.26 3.87 3.79
CA GLY A 50 30.51 2.57 4.43
C GLY A 50 29.49 2.14 5.49
N LYS A 51 28.43 2.94 5.73
CA LYS A 51 27.35 2.60 6.68
C LYS A 51 26.19 1.89 5.96
N ASP A 52 25.59 0.90 6.61
CA ASP A 52 24.41 0.16 6.09
C ASP A 52 23.22 1.09 5.83
N GLU A 53 23.06 2.13 6.66
CA GLU A 53 21.97 3.10 6.55
C GLU A 53 22.05 3.97 5.28
N HIS A 54 23.24 4.10 4.71
CA HIS A 54 23.50 4.92 3.53
C HIS A 54 23.68 4.10 2.25
N GLY A 55 23.58 2.79 2.33
CA GLY A 55 23.63 1.91 1.18
C GLY A 55 22.28 1.69 0.52
N MET A 56 22.22 0.68 -0.34
CA MET A 56 21.00 0.29 -1.03
C MET A 56 20.04 -0.40 -0.06
N ASN A 57 18.80 0.07 -0.03
CA ASN A 57 17.72 -0.55 0.71
C ASN A 57 16.83 -1.30 -0.27
N ILE A 58 16.46 -2.53 0.06
CA ILE A 58 15.54 -3.37 -0.72
C ILE A 58 14.35 -3.67 0.16
N GLY A 59 13.15 -3.35 -0.34
CA GLY A 59 11.88 -3.65 0.32
C GLY A 59 11.05 -4.59 -0.53
N MET A 60 10.41 -5.59 0.11
CA MET A 60 9.42 -6.44 -0.54
C MET A 60 8.21 -6.55 0.35
N SER A 61 7.02 -6.56 -0.25
CA SER A 61 5.78 -6.78 0.50
C SER A 61 4.73 -7.47 -0.35
N ILE A 62 3.94 -8.31 0.33
CA ILE A 62 2.70 -8.88 -0.17
C ILE A 62 1.61 -8.32 0.72
N SER A 63 0.59 -7.71 0.12
CA SER A 63 -0.52 -7.10 0.85
C SER A 63 -1.85 -7.70 0.43
N ASN A 64 -2.76 -7.84 1.41
CA ASN A 64 -4.12 -8.35 1.24
C ASN A 64 -4.18 -9.81 0.75
N TYR A 65 -3.24 -10.64 1.16
CA TYR A 65 -3.35 -12.08 0.96
C TYR A 65 -4.39 -12.64 1.92
N GLY A 66 -5.56 -13.03 1.41
CA GLY A 66 -6.69 -13.36 2.27
C GLY A 66 -7.77 -14.21 1.61
N THR A 67 -8.86 -14.41 2.37
CA THR A 67 -10.03 -15.14 1.89
C THR A 67 -10.84 -14.31 0.92
N ARG A 68 -11.59 -14.99 0.03
CA ARG A 68 -12.53 -14.34 -0.87
C ARG A 68 -13.66 -13.68 -0.07
N MET A 69 -14.22 -12.64 -0.63
CA MET A 69 -15.40 -11.96 -0.11
C MET A 69 -16.64 -12.38 -0.93
N GLN A 70 -17.76 -12.51 -0.26
CA GLN A 70 -19.05 -12.71 -0.88
C GLN A 70 -20.09 -11.94 -0.06
N PHE A 71 -20.98 -11.22 -0.72
CA PHE A 71 -22.09 -10.57 -0.03
C PHE A 71 -23.13 -11.58 0.38
N ASP A 72 -23.63 -11.44 1.60
CA ASP A 72 -24.78 -12.14 2.15
C ASP A 72 -25.67 -11.14 2.88
N GLY A 73 -26.99 -11.33 2.82
CA GLY A 73 -27.96 -10.46 3.45
C GLY A 73 -29.36 -10.59 2.88
N ILE A 74 -30.30 -9.85 3.42
CA ILE A 74 -31.73 -9.95 3.04
C ILE A 74 -32.01 -9.40 1.65
N ASP A 75 -31.18 -8.51 1.11
CA ASP A 75 -31.38 -7.89 -0.21
C ASP A 75 -31.18 -8.87 -1.37
N ILE A 76 -30.56 -10.04 -1.12
CA ILE A 76 -30.36 -11.08 -2.13
C ILE A 76 -31.50 -12.08 -2.22
N TYR A 77 -32.51 -11.98 -1.34
CA TYR A 77 -33.72 -12.81 -1.39
C TYR A 77 -34.76 -12.10 -2.23
N GLN A 78 -35.36 -12.83 -3.17
CA GLN A 78 -36.46 -12.35 -3.97
C GLN A 78 -37.53 -13.48 -4.10
N PRO A 79 -38.81 -13.13 -4.17
CA PRO A 79 -39.84 -14.13 -4.50
C PRO A 79 -39.57 -14.64 -5.92
N ILE A 80 -39.50 -15.95 -6.07
CA ILE A 80 -39.34 -16.64 -7.36
C ILE A 80 -40.56 -17.50 -7.58
N ASP A 81 -41.20 -17.32 -8.73
CA ASP A 81 -42.24 -18.22 -9.20
C ASP A 81 -41.58 -19.51 -9.70
N VAL A 82 -41.90 -20.63 -9.07
CA VAL A 82 -41.31 -21.94 -9.38
C VAL A 82 -42.08 -22.66 -10.51
N SER A 83 -43.29 -22.24 -10.81
CA SER A 83 -44.14 -22.90 -11.81
C SER A 83 -44.93 -21.89 -12.64
N GLU A 84 -44.49 -21.67 -13.88
CA GLU A 84 -45.24 -20.86 -14.86
C GLU A 84 -46.58 -21.51 -15.32
N LEU A 85 -46.83 -22.74 -14.92
CA LEU A 85 -47.98 -23.53 -15.41
C LEU A 85 -49.10 -23.67 -14.39
N GLU A 86 -48.89 -23.30 -13.13
CA GLU A 86 -49.88 -23.41 -12.07
C GLU A 86 -50.39 -22.03 -11.66
N GLU A 87 -51.62 -21.72 -12.08
CA GLU A 87 -52.35 -20.56 -11.56
C GLU A 87 -52.87 -20.87 -10.15
N GLY A 88 -52.30 -20.17 -9.15
CA GLY A 88 -52.73 -20.28 -7.74
C GLY A 88 -51.72 -19.73 -6.76
N ASN A 89 -52.05 -19.74 -5.46
CA ASN A 89 -51.28 -19.17 -4.39
C ASN A 89 -50.00 -19.99 -4.00
N TYR A 90 -49.46 -20.79 -4.91
CA TYR A 90 -48.29 -21.65 -4.70
C TYR A 90 -47.03 -21.10 -5.33
N GLY A 91 -47.12 -19.91 -5.94
CA GLY A 91 -46.09 -19.40 -6.85
C GLY A 91 -44.82 -18.84 -6.18
N ASP A 92 -44.94 -18.18 -5.05
CA ASP A 92 -43.84 -17.40 -4.53
C ASP A 92 -43.02 -18.17 -3.49
N VAL A 93 -41.89 -18.71 -3.91
CA VAL A 93 -40.85 -19.24 -3.01
C VAL A 93 -39.76 -18.22 -2.84
N ALA A 94 -39.25 -18.02 -1.61
CA ALA A 94 -38.11 -17.17 -1.36
C ALA A 94 -36.86 -17.76 -2.02
N GLY A 95 -36.52 -17.26 -3.18
CA GLY A 95 -35.27 -17.58 -3.88
C GLY A 95 -34.15 -16.67 -3.47
N GLN A 96 -32.92 -17.17 -3.48
CA GLN A 96 -31.73 -16.40 -3.15
C GLN A 96 -30.84 -16.26 -4.38
N PHE A 97 -30.56 -15.03 -4.77
CA PHE A 97 -29.44 -14.78 -5.69
C PHE A 97 -28.12 -15.13 -5.00
N ARG A 98 -27.28 -15.90 -5.68
CA ARG A 98 -25.94 -16.20 -5.21
C ARG A 98 -24.94 -15.18 -5.81
N PRO A 99 -24.53 -14.15 -5.07
CA PRO A 99 -23.51 -13.21 -5.55
C PRO A 99 -22.22 -13.94 -5.85
N SER A 100 -21.50 -13.47 -6.86
CA SER A 100 -20.17 -13.99 -7.16
C SER A 100 -19.20 -13.65 -6.03
N GLU A 101 -18.31 -14.58 -5.75
CA GLU A 101 -17.17 -14.35 -4.86
C GLU A 101 -16.13 -13.51 -5.58
N TRP A 102 -15.46 -12.60 -4.86
CA TRP A 102 -14.33 -11.85 -5.40
C TRP A 102 -13.12 -11.93 -4.46
N GLU A 103 -11.95 -11.86 -5.04
CA GLU A 103 -10.69 -11.84 -4.31
C GLU A 103 -10.38 -10.43 -3.80
N LEU A 104 -9.67 -10.36 -2.68
CA LEU A 104 -9.12 -9.09 -2.23
C LEU A 104 -8.07 -8.59 -3.25
N PRO A 105 -7.87 -7.27 -3.38
CA PRO A 105 -6.83 -6.71 -4.24
C PRO A 105 -5.44 -7.06 -3.68
N LEU A 106 -4.95 -8.25 -4.04
CA LEU A 106 -3.61 -8.71 -3.69
C LEU A 106 -2.59 -7.85 -4.43
N ILE A 107 -1.62 -7.32 -3.71
CA ILE A 107 -0.54 -6.51 -4.28
C ILE A 107 0.80 -7.08 -3.83
N PHE A 108 1.59 -7.52 -4.80
CA PHE A 108 3.02 -7.75 -4.60
C PHE A 108 3.78 -6.47 -4.96
N ARG A 109 4.68 -6.04 -4.08
CA ARG A 109 5.54 -4.88 -4.31
C ARG A 109 6.98 -5.23 -4.02
N ILE A 110 7.88 -4.81 -4.90
CA ILE A 110 9.32 -4.82 -4.69
C ILE A 110 9.85 -3.41 -4.95
N GLY A 111 10.68 -2.91 -4.06
CA GLY A 111 11.26 -1.58 -4.17
C GLY A 111 12.73 -1.57 -3.81
N ILE A 112 13.47 -0.68 -4.45
CA ILE A 112 14.87 -0.38 -4.14
C ILE A 112 15.03 1.11 -3.92
N ALA A 113 15.89 1.47 -2.97
CA ALA A 113 16.25 2.86 -2.73
C ALA A 113 17.77 2.97 -2.59
N LEU A 114 18.34 3.96 -3.29
CA LEU A 114 19.76 4.29 -3.29
C LEU A 114 19.95 5.67 -2.70
N LYS A 115 21.05 5.88 -1.99
CA LYS A 115 21.44 7.17 -1.42
C LYS A 115 22.80 7.60 -1.98
N PRO A 116 22.84 8.09 -3.24
CA PRO A 116 24.09 8.42 -3.93
C PRO A 116 24.87 9.55 -3.25
N ILE A 117 24.19 10.47 -2.60
CA ILE A 117 24.83 11.59 -1.88
C ILE A 117 24.31 11.60 -0.46
N VAL A 118 25.21 11.44 0.49
CA VAL A 118 24.94 11.56 1.91
C VAL A 118 26.10 12.31 2.56
N ASN A 119 25.86 13.56 2.92
CA ASN A 119 26.79 14.36 3.70
C ASN A 119 26.04 15.05 4.86
N ASN A 120 26.75 15.88 5.65
CA ASN A 120 26.15 16.49 6.84
C ASN A 120 24.97 17.43 6.55
N PHE A 121 24.88 17.97 5.35
CA PHE A 121 23.89 18.97 4.99
C PHE A 121 22.89 18.45 3.96
N THR A 122 23.31 17.59 3.06
CA THR A 122 22.50 17.15 1.93
C THR A 122 22.45 15.63 1.84
N LYS A 123 21.25 15.09 1.67
CA LYS A 123 20.99 13.69 1.39
C LYS A 123 20.13 13.58 0.15
N VAL A 124 20.60 12.88 -0.86
CA VAL A 124 19.84 12.56 -2.06
C VAL A 124 19.42 11.10 -1.99
N THR A 125 18.13 10.83 -2.23
CA THR A 125 17.59 9.47 -2.29
C THR A 125 16.92 9.27 -3.65
N LEU A 126 17.29 8.19 -4.32
CA LEU A 126 16.62 7.69 -5.54
C LEU A 126 15.90 6.41 -5.18
N ALA A 127 14.65 6.28 -5.59
CA ALA A 127 13.84 5.10 -5.32
C ALA A 127 13.13 4.63 -6.58
N ALA A 128 12.99 3.33 -6.69
CA ALA A 128 12.17 2.68 -7.72
C ALA A 128 11.39 1.55 -7.06
N ASP A 129 10.11 1.42 -7.37
CA ASP A 129 9.29 0.30 -6.96
C ASP A 129 8.44 -0.24 -8.11
N ALA A 130 8.30 -1.55 -8.15
CA ALA A 130 7.43 -2.27 -9.06
C ALA A 130 6.26 -2.85 -8.27
N LEU A 131 5.06 -2.71 -8.82
CA LEU A 131 3.81 -3.22 -8.28
C LEU A 131 3.23 -4.24 -9.25
N HIS A 132 2.82 -5.38 -8.70
CA HIS A 132 2.10 -6.43 -9.40
C HIS A 132 0.79 -6.73 -8.65
N PRO A 133 -0.32 -6.04 -9.00
CA PRO A 133 -1.63 -6.33 -8.44
C PRO A 133 -2.30 -7.50 -9.19
N ASN A 134 -3.17 -8.28 -8.50
CA ASN A 134 -3.92 -9.36 -9.14
C ASN A 134 -5.11 -8.86 -10.00
N ASN A 135 -5.54 -7.62 -9.81
CA ASN A 135 -6.74 -7.04 -10.42
C ASN A 135 -6.46 -5.83 -11.31
N ASN A 136 -5.19 -5.54 -11.63
CA ASN A 136 -4.80 -4.40 -12.44
C ASN A 136 -3.47 -4.66 -13.15
N SER A 137 -3.11 -3.79 -14.08
CA SER A 137 -1.83 -3.84 -14.79
C SER A 137 -0.63 -3.60 -13.87
N GLU A 138 0.48 -4.22 -14.19
CA GLU A 138 1.76 -3.96 -13.54
C GLU A 138 2.18 -2.50 -13.72
N SER A 139 2.87 -1.96 -12.74
CA SER A 139 3.35 -0.58 -12.82
C SER A 139 4.68 -0.41 -12.13
N ILE A 140 5.46 0.56 -12.62
CA ILE A 140 6.72 0.98 -12.02
C ILE A 140 6.57 2.43 -11.58
N ASN A 141 7.04 2.73 -10.38
CA ASN A 141 7.14 4.09 -9.88
C ASN A 141 8.61 4.45 -9.66
N LEU A 142 8.97 5.68 -10.01
CA LEU A 142 10.29 6.23 -9.77
C LEU A 142 10.16 7.47 -8.90
N GLY A 143 11.09 7.63 -7.97
CA GLY A 143 11.10 8.77 -7.07
C GLY A 143 12.51 9.28 -6.79
N CYS A 144 12.59 10.59 -6.55
CA CYS A 144 13.80 11.26 -6.10
C CYS A 144 13.45 12.19 -4.94
N SER A 145 14.27 12.22 -3.90
CA SER A 145 14.20 13.24 -2.86
C SER A 145 15.56 13.85 -2.61
N ILE A 146 15.58 15.16 -2.34
CA ILE A 146 16.74 15.94 -1.93
C ILE A 146 16.39 16.55 -0.58
N ASP A 147 17.02 16.08 0.47
CA ASP A 147 16.83 16.56 1.83
C ASP A 147 18.03 17.45 2.22
N ASN A 148 17.80 18.72 2.51
CA ASN A 148 18.80 19.66 2.96
C ASN A 148 18.60 19.98 4.45
N THR A 149 19.58 19.64 5.26
CA THR A 149 19.61 19.91 6.70
C THR A 149 20.20 21.29 6.96
N ILE A 150 19.43 22.17 7.58
CA ILE A 150 19.86 23.48 8.03
C ILE A 150 20.12 23.37 9.55
N PRO A 151 21.40 23.46 9.99
CA PRO A 151 21.74 23.33 11.40
C PRO A 151 20.99 24.35 12.27
N GLY A 152 20.41 23.87 13.38
CA GLY A 152 19.65 24.71 14.30
C GLY A 152 18.20 25.06 13.87
N PHE A 153 17.83 24.77 12.63
CA PHE A 153 16.49 25.07 12.12
C PHE A 153 15.69 23.78 11.80
N GLY A 154 16.21 22.93 10.91
CA GLY A 154 15.47 21.75 10.49
C GLY A 154 15.94 21.16 9.17
N VAL A 155 15.04 20.48 8.47
CA VAL A 155 15.29 19.86 7.18
C VAL A 155 14.28 20.37 6.16
N PHE A 156 14.77 20.83 5.03
CA PHE A 156 13.97 21.16 3.84
C PHE A 156 14.11 20.04 2.82
N SER A 157 12.99 19.53 2.32
CA SER A 157 12.91 18.41 1.38
C SER A 157 12.27 18.82 0.08
N LEU A 158 12.93 18.52 -1.04
CA LEU A 158 12.37 18.55 -2.38
C LEU A 158 12.12 17.11 -2.82
N LYS A 159 10.92 16.82 -3.32
CA LYS A 159 10.53 15.48 -3.75
C LYS A 159 9.96 15.54 -5.16
N GLY A 160 10.29 14.57 -6.00
CA GLY A 160 9.74 14.44 -7.33
C GLY A 160 9.64 12.98 -7.73
N GLY A 161 8.70 12.66 -8.59
CA GLY A 161 8.51 11.28 -9.01
C GLY A 161 7.66 11.12 -10.26
N MET A 162 7.65 9.90 -10.74
CA MET A 162 6.80 9.43 -11.84
C MET A 162 6.06 8.18 -11.34
N LYS A 163 4.74 8.20 -11.46
CA LYS A 163 3.88 7.12 -11.00
C LYS A 163 3.30 6.36 -12.19
N ALA A 164 3.07 5.07 -12.00
CA ALA A 164 2.38 4.19 -12.94
C ALA A 164 2.99 4.20 -14.35
N LEU A 165 4.31 4.11 -14.45
CA LEU A 165 4.99 3.89 -15.73
C LEU A 165 4.56 2.55 -16.32
N TYR A 166 4.42 2.49 -17.64
CA TYR A 166 3.96 1.34 -18.43
C TYR A 166 2.50 0.92 -18.23
N MET A 167 1.71 1.74 -17.57
CA MET A 167 0.28 1.51 -17.41
C MET A 167 -0.48 2.16 -18.57
N ASP A 168 -1.32 1.41 -19.30
CA ASP A 168 -1.99 1.87 -20.53
C ASP A 168 -2.95 3.05 -20.32
N SER A 169 -3.55 3.18 -19.13
CA SER A 169 -4.49 4.26 -18.79
C SER A 169 -4.11 4.97 -17.50
N ARG A 170 -2.86 5.45 -17.42
CA ARG A 170 -2.41 6.18 -16.24
C ARG A 170 -3.14 7.52 -16.10
N GLN A 171 -3.74 7.74 -14.93
CA GLN A 171 -4.35 9.03 -14.58
C GLN A 171 -3.32 10.04 -14.05
N TYR A 172 -2.19 9.56 -13.51
CA TYR A 172 -1.15 10.38 -12.89
C TYR A 172 0.20 10.09 -13.53
N GLY A 173 0.93 11.13 -13.95
CA GLY A 173 2.24 11.00 -14.58
C GLY A 173 3.37 11.45 -13.65
N TYR A 174 3.44 12.74 -13.42
CA TYR A 174 4.49 13.36 -12.62
C TYR A 174 3.92 13.80 -11.28
N THR A 175 4.74 13.72 -10.25
CA THR A 175 4.44 14.21 -8.91
C THR A 175 5.57 15.08 -8.43
N ALA A 176 5.25 16.18 -7.74
CA ALA A 176 6.23 17.05 -7.10
C ALA A 176 5.79 17.33 -5.66
N GLY A 177 6.73 17.52 -4.76
CA GLY A 177 6.42 17.80 -3.37
C GLY A 177 7.52 18.58 -2.67
N LEU A 178 7.10 19.31 -1.65
CA LEU A 178 7.94 20.08 -0.75
C LEU A 178 7.70 19.61 0.67
N GLY A 179 8.75 19.48 1.46
CA GLY A 179 8.68 19.15 2.87
C GLY A 179 9.49 20.11 3.71
N LEU A 180 8.97 20.49 4.86
CA LEU A 180 9.67 21.28 5.86
C LEU A 180 9.52 20.60 7.21
N LYS A 181 10.64 20.20 7.82
CA LYS A 181 10.69 19.66 9.16
C LYS A 181 11.50 20.58 10.05
N MET A 182 10.85 21.22 11.02
CA MET A 182 11.48 22.11 11.98
C MET A 182 11.74 21.40 13.29
N PHE A 183 12.90 21.65 13.91
CA PHE A 183 13.26 21.11 15.21
C PHE A 183 13.01 22.16 16.30
N TYR A 184 12.32 21.74 17.37
CA TYR A 184 12.04 22.58 18.54
C TYR A 184 12.83 22.08 19.76
N LEU A 185 12.92 22.94 20.77
CA LEU A 185 13.53 22.61 22.06
C LEU A 185 12.97 21.28 22.62
N GLY A 186 13.86 20.39 23.08
CA GLY A 186 13.46 19.17 23.79
C GLY A 186 13.08 17.98 22.91
N ASN A 187 13.76 17.79 21.77
CA ASN A 187 13.58 16.61 20.92
C ASN A 187 12.23 16.51 20.21
N ARG A 188 11.52 17.64 20.05
CA ARG A 188 10.26 17.73 19.31
C ARG A 188 10.50 18.23 17.89
N SER A 189 9.74 17.71 16.95
CA SER A 189 9.78 18.21 15.56
C SER A 189 8.36 18.39 15.03
N LEU A 190 8.17 19.44 14.22
CA LEU A 190 6.98 19.67 13.41
C LEU A 190 7.37 19.46 11.96
N SER A 191 6.62 18.65 11.23
CA SER A 191 6.79 18.47 9.79
C SER A 191 5.54 18.83 9.04
N VAL A 192 5.72 19.56 7.95
CA VAL A 192 4.67 19.92 6.99
C VAL A 192 5.14 19.47 5.62
N ASP A 193 4.36 18.63 4.98
CA ASP A 193 4.64 18.14 3.63
C ASP A 193 3.48 18.54 2.71
N TYR A 194 3.81 19.06 1.54
CA TYR A 194 2.86 19.35 0.47
C TYR A 194 3.24 18.57 -0.78
N ALA A 195 2.28 17.94 -1.41
CA ALA A 195 2.47 17.18 -2.64
C ALA A 195 1.41 17.57 -3.68
N PHE A 196 1.86 17.66 -4.93
CA PHE A 196 1.05 17.93 -6.11
C PHE A 196 1.23 16.80 -7.13
#